data_3b7a996ae324fb2ea8482a3b9f6aa8f6
#
_entry.id   3b7a996ae324fb2ea8482a3b9f6aa8f6
#
_cell.length_a   1.000
_cell.length_b   1.000
_cell.length_c   1.000
_cell.angle_alpha   90.00
_cell.angle_beta   90.00
_cell.angle_gamma   90.00
#
_symmetry.space_group_name_H-M   'P 1'
#
loop_
_entity.id
_entity.type
_entity.pdbx_description
1 polymer ?
#
loop_
_entity_poly.entity_id
_entity_poly.type
_entity_poly.pdbx_seq_one_letter_code
_entity_poly.pdbx_strand_id
1 'polypeptide(L)'
;NLFSSNKFYVEISEPNQSSDENIYNNYINSTFEPTPSYDNVFALWMQTNSGSIGLNQSETSWKIFDRDNNLTYESAGGGNLMINSQYRDTLIFDDGCYSFIMTDTDDDGIDFWANNDGAGMARFREIGASWLKVFEGDFGSFIHHEFQVNNSTSYIQEDIDTWSFYPNPAKNQVTISGVSNGIT
;
A
#
# COMPACT_ATOMS: atom_id res chain seq x y z
N ASN A 1 -1.32 -17.23 -14.22
CA ASN A 1 -0.82 -16.21 -13.29
C ASN A 1 0.69 -16.17 -13.36
N LEU A 2 1.21 -15.32 -14.21
CA LEU A 2 2.62 -14.97 -14.21
C LEU A 2 2.83 -13.98 -13.06
N PHE A 3 3.25 -14.46 -11.91
CA PHE A 3 3.84 -13.59 -10.88
C PHE A 3 5.16 -13.07 -11.44
N SER A 4 5.12 -11.91 -12.07
CA SER A 4 6.33 -11.16 -12.35
C SER A 4 6.88 -10.69 -11.00
N SER A 5 7.89 -11.36 -10.46
CA SER A 5 8.61 -10.82 -9.32
C SER A 5 9.22 -9.50 -9.74
N ASN A 6 8.79 -8.40 -9.13
CA ASN A 6 9.44 -7.12 -9.32
C ASN A 6 10.87 -7.23 -8.79
N LYS A 7 11.82 -6.95 -9.64
CA LYS A 7 13.24 -7.04 -9.31
C LYS A 7 13.90 -5.70 -9.54
N PHE A 8 14.69 -5.33 -8.60
CA PHE A 8 15.58 -4.19 -8.67
C PHE A 8 17.00 -4.69 -8.90
N TYR A 9 17.68 -4.09 -9.86
CA TYR A 9 19.04 -4.42 -10.23
C TYR A 9 19.91 -3.18 -10.15
N VAL A 10 21.07 -3.31 -9.55
CA VAL A 10 22.12 -2.29 -9.59
C VAL A 10 23.40 -2.95 -10.06
N GLU A 11 24.04 -2.33 -11.03
CA GLU A 11 25.35 -2.71 -11.53
C GLU A 11 26.26 -1.48 -11.45
N ILE A 12 27.48 -1.69 -10.97
CA ILE A 12 28.53 -0.68 -10.99
C ILE A 12 29.56 -1.12 -12.03
N SER A 13 29.77 -0.29 -13.03
CA SER A 13 30.76 -0.53 -14.07
C SER A 13 31.86 0.52 -13.98
N GLU A 14 33.08 0.09 -14.27
CA GLU A 14 34.25 0.95 -14.36
C GLU A 14 34.41 1.94 -13.18
N PRO A 15 34.45 1.46 -11.93
CA PRO A 15 34.63 2.32 -10.78
C PRO A 15 35.93 3.15 -10.95
N ASN A 16 35.83 4.46 -10.74
CA ASN A 16 36.95 5.40 -10.91
C ASN A 16 37.54 5.44 -12.32
N GLN A 17 36.76 5.12 -13.35
CA GLN A 17 37.19 5.07 -14.77
C GLN A 17 38.31 4.03 -15.00
N SER A 18 38.38 3.00 -14.22
CA SER A 18 39.33 1.88 -14.32
C SER A 18 38.57 0.57 -14.39
N SER A 19 39.20 -0.47 -14.96
CA SER A 19 38.62 -1.82 -14.89
C SER A 19 38.60 -2.31 -13.46
N ASP A 20 37.49 -2.91 -13.06
CA ASP A 20 37.36 -3.49 -11.75
C ASP A 20 38.09 -4.82 -11.65
N GLU A 21 38.88 -4.99 -10.59
CA GLU A 21 39.62 -6.23 -10.31
C GLU A 21 38.69 -7.36 -9.82
N ASN A 22 37.49 -7.00 -9.29
CA ASN A 22 36.53 -7.96 -8.77
C ASN A 22 35.12 -7.71 -9.31
N ILE A 23 34.84 -8.16 -10.50
CA ILE A 23 33.55 -8.02 -11.17
C ILE A 23 32.40 -8.73 -10.46
N TYR A 24 32.66 -9.63 -9.49
CA TYR A 24 31.63 -10.40 -8.82
C TYR A 24 30.88 -9.60 -7.74
N ASN A 25 31.41 -8.49 -7.27
CA ASN A 25 30.77 -7.60 -6.31
C ASN A 25 30.08 -6.38 -6.97
N ASN A 26 30.14 -6.28 -8.29
CA ASN A 26 29.59 -5.16 -9.04
C ASN A 26 28.08 -5.22 -9.25
N TYR A 27 27.48 -6.29 -8.81
CA TYR A 27 26.07 -6.57 -9.06
C TYR A 27 25.32 -6.91 -7.78
N ILE A 28 24.21 -6.22 -7.57
CA ILE A 28 23.24 -6.53 -6.53
C ILE A 28 21.84 -6.58 -7.12
N ASN A 29 21.04 -7.51 -6.68
CA ASN A 29 19.62 -7.55 -6.99
C ASN A 29 18.80 -7.77 -5.73
N SER A 30 17.58 -7.26 -5.76
CA SER A 30 16.56 -7.49 -4.73
C SER A 30 15.20 -7.66 -5.38
N THR A 31 14.35 -8.43 -4.74
CA THR A 31 12.94 -8.52 -5.09
C THR A 31 12.14 -7.64 -4.15
N PHE A 32 11.08 -7.01 -4.65
CA PHE A 32 10.14 -6.26 -3.82
C PHE A 32 8.71 -6.65 -4.17
N GLU A 33 7.83 -6.52 -3.21
CA GLU A 33 6.41 -6.71 -3.43
C GLU A 33 5.79 -5.39 -3.93
N PRO A 34 4.83 -5.46 -4.86
CA PRO A 34 4.09 -4.27 -5.27
C PRO A 34 3.34 -3.67 -4.09
N THR A 35 3.21 -2.37 -4.08
CA THR A 35 2.34 -1.66 -3.14
C THR A 35 0.91 -2.22 -3.25
N PRO A 36 0.27 -2.64 -2.15
CA PRO A 36 -1.08 -3.17 -2.18
C PRO A 36 -2.07 -2.12 -2.67
N SER A 37 -3.10 -2.58 -3.37
CA SER A 37 -4.19 -1.75 -3.87
C SER A 37 -5.45 -2.03 -3.09
N TYR A 38 -6.13 -0.99 -2.62
CA TYR A 38 -7.39 -1.05 -1.89
C TYR A 38 -8.48 -0.28 -2.64
N ASP A 39 -9.72 -0.61 -2.34
CA ASP A 39 -10.87 0.18 -2.79
C ASP A 39 -10.88 1.55 -2.10
N ASN A 40 -11.62 2.49 -2.67
CA ASN A 40 -11.68 3.87 -2.18
C ASN A 40 -12.35 4.03 -0.82
N VAL A 41 -13.03 3.01 -0.31
CA VAL A 41 -13.69 3.03 1.00
C VAL A 41 -13.33 1.78 1.78
N PHE A 42 -12.68 1.97 2.91
CA PHE A 42 -12.40 0.89 3.87
C PHE A 42 -12.37 1.44 5.30
N ALA A 43 -12.29 0.56 6.28
CA ALA A 43 -12.26 0.94 7.69
C ALA A 43 -10.90 0.64 8.32
N LEU A 44 -10.45 1.54 9.17
CA LEU A 44 -9.42 1.27 10.17
C LEU A 44 -10.12 0.82 11.46
N TRP A 45 -9.83 -0.40 11.88
CA TRP A 45 -10.23 -0.92 13.18
C TRP A 45 -9.00 -0.95 14.08
N MET A 46 -9.11 -0.29 15.22
CA MET A 46 -8.04 -0.19 16.19
C MET A 46 -8.55 -0.40 17.60
N GLN A 47 -7.78 -1.09 18.40
CA GLN A 47 -7.93 -1.18 19.85
C GLN A 47 -6.59 -0.80 20.48
N THR A 48 -6.61 0.19 21.34
CA THR A 48 -5.43 0.57 22.11
C THR A 48 -5.29 -0.35 23.33
N ASN A 49 -4.05 -0.54 23.76
CA ASN A 49 -3.70 -1.19 25.04
C ASN A 49 -3.86 -0.19 26.22
N SER A 50 -3.31 -0.49 27.38
CA SER A 50 -3.33 0.39 28.56
C SER A 50 -2.10 1.30 28.66
N GLY A 51 -1.16 1.20 27.74
CA GLY A 51 0.02 2.06 27.67
C GLY A 51 -0.37 3.54 27.54
N SER A 52 0.19 4.40 28.38
CA SER A 52 -0.30 5.75 28.57
C SER A 52 0.79 6.80 28.76
N ILE A 53 0.69 7.87 27.99
CA ILE A 53 1.50 9.08 28.16
C ILE A 53 0.93 10.05 29.21
N GLY A 54 -0.11 9.66 29.94
CA GLY A 54 -0.78 10.43 30.97
C GLY A 54 -2.21 10.82 30.62
N LEU A 55 -3.01 11.19 31.61
CA LEU A 55 -4.42 11.61 31.48
C LEU A 55 -5.31 10.58 30.72
N ASN A 56 -4.99 9.29 30.80
CA ASN A 56 -5.61 8.21 30.06
C ASN A 56 -5.42 8.31 28.53
N GLN A 57 -4.49 9.09 28.07
CA GLN A 57 -4.12 9.19 26.66
C GLN A 57 -3.20 8.02 26.29
N SER A 58 -3.50 7.34 25.21
CA SER A 58 -2.65 6.27 24.66
C SER A 58 -1.31 6.80 24.16
N GLU A 59 -0.28 6.02 24.31
CA GLU A 59 1.04 6.24 23.70
C GLU A 59 1.02 6.06 22.17
N THR A 60 0.02 5.34 21.67
CA THR A 60 -0.12 5.04 20.25
C THR A 60 -0.97 6.09 19.54
N SER A 61 -0.56 6.50 18.35
CA SER A 61 -1.32 7.37 17.45
C SER A 61 -1.09 6.97 15.99
N TRP A 62 -1.91 7.48 15.06
CA TRP A 62 -1.73 7.22 13.64
C TRP A 62 -2.09 8.40 12.77
N LYS A 63 -1.50 8.43 11.58
CA LYS A 63 -1.75 9.41 10.52
C LYS A 63 -1.72 8.75 9.15
N ILE A 64 -2.44 9.34 8.21
CA ILE A 64 -2.36 9.00 6.79
C ILE A 64 -2.04 10.26 5.99
N PHE A 65 -1.07 10.12 5.10
CA PHE A 65 -0.63 11.18 4.22
C PHE A 65 -0.85 10.77 2.76
N ASP A 66 -1.08 11.75 1.89
CA ASP A 66 -1.06 11.55 0.45
C ASP A 66 0.39 11.52 -0.08
N ARG A 67 0.54 11.28 -1.40
CA ARG A 67 1.84 11.24 -2.08
C ARG A 67 2.64 12.55 -1.98
N ASP A 68 1.98 13.66 -1.74
CA ASP A 68 2.59 15.00 -1.65
C ASP A 68 2.88 15.40 -0.19
N ASN A 69 2.76 14.43 0.74
CA ASN A 69 2.93 14.61 2.20
C ASN A 69 1.87 15.50 2.86
N ASN A 70 0.70 15.67 2.25
CA ASN A 70 -0.39 16.35 2.93
C ASN A 70 -1.10 15.37 3.86
N LEU A 71 -1.41 15.82 5.07
CA LEU A 71 -2.18 15.04 6.05
C LEU A 71 -3.61 14.86 5.53
N THR A 72 -4.01 13.61 5.33
CA THR A 72 -5.35 13.23 4.87
C THR A 72 -6.24 12.81 6.04
N TYR A 73 -5.70 11.99 6.94
CA TYR A 73 -6.38 11.54 8.14
C TYR A 73 -5.42 11.47 9.32
N GLU A 74 -5.96 11.63 10.52
CA GLU A 74 -5.26 11.35 11.78
C GLU A 74 -6.20 10.72 12.81
N SER A 75 -5.63 10.08 13.81
CA SER A 75 -6.37 9.50 14.91
C SER A 75 -7.19 10.55 15.66
N ALA A 76 -8.31 10.11 16.25
CA ALA A 76 -9.25 10.97 16.96
C ALA A 76 -8.56 11.91 17.97
N GLY A 77 -9.12 13.10 18.15
CA GLY A 77 -8.58 14.09 19.08
C GLY A 77 -7.30 14.77 18.65
N GLY A 78 -7.01 14.83 17.33
CA GLY A 78 -5.77 15.43 16.83
C GLY A 78 -4.54 14.58 17.13
N GLY A 79 -4.69 13.27 17.02
CA GLY A 79 -3.63 12.29 17.31
C GLY A 79 -3.69 11.68 18.72
N ASN A 80 -4.67 12.05 19.55
CA ASN A 80 -4.75 11.64 20.95
C ASN A 80 -5.82 10.56 21.17
N LEU A 81 -5.46 9.31 21.05
CA LEU A 81 -6.33 8.19 21.39
C LEU A 81 -6.39 8.00 22.91
N MET A 82 -7.48 7.39 23.38
CA MET A 82 -7.60 6.96 24.79
C MET A 82 -7.10 5.54 24.95
N ILE A 83 -6.56 5.20 26.10
CA ILE A 83 -6.18 3.83 26.45
C ILE A 83 -7.40 2.90 26.51
N ASN A 84 -7.18 1.58 26.31
CA ASN A 84 -8.21 0.54 26.39
C ASN A 84 -9.47 0.84 25.59
N SER A 85 -9.32 1.52 24.45
CA SER A 85 -10.44 2.02 23.66
C SER A 85 -10.47 1.41 22.26
N GLN A 86 -11.68 1.22 21.72
CA GLN A 86 -11.88 0.72 20.36
C GLN A 86 -12.29 1.87 19.43
N TYR A 87 -11.66 1.90 18.26
CA TYR A 87 -11.94 2.84 17.19
C TYR A 87 -12.29 2.10 15.92
N ARG A 88 -13.23 2.66 15.17
CA ARG A 88 -13.68 2.13 13.88
C ARG A 88 -13.94 3.31 12.95
N ASP A 89 -12.90 3.73 12.28
CA ASP A 89 -12.94 4.90 11.40
C ASP A 89 -13.16 4.43 9.96
N THR A 90 -14.22 4.93 9.33
CA THR A 90 -14.41 4.73 7.89
C THR A 90 -13.62 5.79 7.16
N LEU A 91 -12.72 5.33 6.29
CA LEU A 91 -11.82 6.15 5.51
C LEU A 91 -12.29 6.15 4.06
N ILE A 92 -12.33 7.33 3.44
CA ILE A 92 -12.75 7.53 2.06
C ILE A 92 -11.64 8.27 1.34
N PHE A 93 -11.17 7.71 0.24
CA PHE A 93 -10.03 8.22 -0.52
C PHE A 93 -10.40 8.49 -1.97
N ASP A 94 -9.73 9.45 -2.56
CA ASP A 94 -9.62 9.56 -4.00
C ASP A 94 -8.56 8.58 -4.53
N ASP A 95 -8.53 8.36 -5.86
CA ASP A 95 -7.49 7.56 -6.49
C ASP A 95 -6.12 8.17 -6.22
N GLY A 96 -5.18 7.36 -5.74
CA GLY A 96 -3.85 7.86 -5.39
C GLY A 96 -3.01 6.91 -4.56
N CYS A 97 -1.83 7.40 -4.18
CA CYS A 97 -0.92 6.70 -3.29
C CYS A 97 -0.92 7.36 -1.92
N TYR A 98 -0.90 6.55 -0.89
CA TYR A 98 -1.01 6.98 0.50
C TYR A 98 -0.03 6.23 1.39
N SER A 99 0.36 6.89 2.48
CA SER A 99 1.21 6.34 3.54
C SER A 99 0.46 6.36 4.86
N PHE A 100 0.23 5.20 5.46
CA PHE A 100 -0.24 5.05 6.83
C PHE A 100 0.97 4.94 7.76
N ILE A 101 1.02 5.79 8.76
CA ILE A 101 2.04 5.78 9.81
C ILE A 101 1.33 5.63 11.15
N MET A 102 1.67 4.59 11.89
CA MET A 102 1.26 4.41 13.29
C MET A 102 2.50 4.50 14.15
N THR A 103 2.45 5.31 15.19
CA THR A 103 3.57 5.58 16.09
C THR A 103 3.22 5.14 17.50
N ASP A 104 4.23 4.72 18.21
CA ASP A 104 4.19 4.38 19.62
C ASP A 104 5.30 5.12 20.36
N THR A 105 4.99 5.72 21.54
CA THR A 105 5.92 6.61 22.24
C THR A 105 6.89 5.86 23.14
N ASP A 106 6.47 4.70 23.65
CA ASP A 106 7.30 3.85 24.52
C ASP A 106 8.11 2.81 23.73
N ASP A 107 8.02 2.82 22.39
CA ASP A 107 8.80 1.98 21.47
C ASP A 107 8.53 0.48 21.59
N ASP A 108 7.35 0.07 22.04
CA ASP A 108 7.00 -1.33 22.22
C ASP A 108 5.73 -1.76 21.43
N GLY A 109 5.03 -0.82 20.83
CA GLY A 109 3.84 -1.09 20.02
C GLY A 109 2.58 -1.27 20.87
N ILE A 110 1.57 -1.94 20.30
CA ILE A 110 0.23 -2.08 20.97
C ILE A 110 -0.05 -3.49 21.52
N ASP A 111 0.86 -4.43 21.35
CA ASP A 111 0.74 -5.82 21.83
C ASP A 111 2.13 -6.41 22.08
N PHE A 112 2.86 -5.80 23.00
CA PHE A 112 4.19 -6.27 23.37
C PHE A 112 4.11 -7.27 24.53
N TRP A 113 4.61 -8.45 24.31
CA TRP A 113 4.48 -9.58 25.25
C TRP A 113 5.19 -9.39 26.59
N ALA A 114 6.17 -8.50 26.66
CA ALA A 114 7.02 -8.33 27.86
C ALA A 114 6.58 -7.20 28.79
N ASN A 115 5.62 -6.36 28.37
CA ASN A 115 5.02 -5.34 29.22
C ASN A 115 3.70 -5.84 29.84
N ASN A 116 3.05 -5.03 30.67
CA ASN A 116 1.77 -5.33 31.31
C ASN A 116 0.61 -4.49 30.74
N ASP A 117 0.79 -3.87 29.57
CA ASP A 117 -0.17 -2.93 29.02
C ASP A 117 -1.32 -3.60 28.28
N GLY A 118 -1.30 -4.92 28.23
CA GLY A 118 -2.33 -5.71 27.58
C GLY A 118 -2.16 -5.72 26.06
N ALA A 119 -3.15 -6.24 25.36
CA ALA A 119 -3.12 -6.43 23.93
C ALA A 119 -4.00 -5.42 23.20
N GLY A 120 -3.41 -4.70 22.24
CA GLY A 120 -4.11 -3.89 21.27
C GLY A 120 -4.15 -4.56 19.89
N MET A 121 -4.70 -3.86 18.91
CA MET A 121 -4.67 -4.28 17.51
C MET A 121 -4.90 -3.09 16.58
N ALA A 122 -4.36 -3.18 15.35
CA ALA A 122 -4.70 -2.29 14.26
C ALA A 122 -4.87 -3.08 12.97
N ARG A 123 -5.92 -2.78 12.19
CA ARG A 123 -6.27 -3.53 10.98
C ARG A 123 -7.00 -2.65 9.99
N PHE A 124 -6.67 -2.76 8.72
CA PHE A 124 -7.56 -2.30 7.65
C PHE A 124 -8.56 -3.37 7.29
N ARG A 125 -9.79 -2.97 7.05
CA ARG A 125 -10.90 -3.85 6.73
C ARG A 125 -11.73 -3.32 5.58
N GLU A 126 -12.03 -4.18 4.64
CA GLU A 126 -13.04 -3.94 3.62
C GLU A 126 -14.42 -3.82 4.28
N ILE A 127 -15.25 -2.90 3.82
CA ILE A 127 -16.58 -2.68 4.41
C ILE A 127 -17.46 -3.91 4.19
N GLY A 128 -17.86 -4.51 5.31
CA GLY A 128 -18.72 -5.70 5.30
C GLY A 128 -18.03 -7.02 4.91
N ALA A 129 -16.71 -7.02 4.75
CA ALA A 129 -15.98 -8.18 4.24
C ALA A 129 -14.68 -8.47 5.03
N SER A 130 -13.60 -8.80 4.32
CA SER A 130 -12.35 -9.35 4.86
C SER A 130 -11.40 -8.30 5.45
N TRP A 131 -10.36 -8.78 6.12
CA TRP A 131 -9.22 -7.94 6.49
C TRP A 131 -8.37 -7.68 5.25
N LEU A 132 -8.09 -6.41 4.97
CA LEU A 132 -7.18 -5.97 3.92
C LEU A 132 -5.72 -6.05 4.40
N LYS A 133 -5.49 -5.62 5.64
CA LYS A 133 -4.19 -5.64 6.29
C LYS A 133 -4.36 -5.83 7.79
N VAL A 134 -3.58 -6.72 8.37
CA VAL A 134 -3.40 -6.84 9.83
C VAL A 134 -1.99 -6.34 10.13
N PHE A 135 -1.90 -5.36 11.00
CA PHE A 135 -0.61 -4.82 11.44
C PHE A 135 -0.07 -5.66 12.60
N GLU A 136 1.24 -5.75 12.68
CA GLU A 136 1.92 -6.40 13.80
C GLU A 136 1.68 -5.58 15.07
N GLY A 137 1.51 -6.25 16.19
CA GLY A 137 1.26 -5.58 17.46
C GLY A 137 2.54 -5.16 18.18
N ASP A 138 3.59 -6.00 18.10
CA ASP A 138 4.92 -5.74 18.63
C ASP A 138 5.78 -5.10 17.51
N PHE A 139 5.57 -3.82 17.26
CA PHE A 139 6.19 -3.11 16.14
C PHE A 139 7.26 -2.09 16.55
N GLY A 140 7.53 -1.96 17.84
CA GLY A 140 8.43 -0.92 18.33
C GLY A 140 7.85 0.48 18.13
N SER A 141 8.68 1.44 17.72
CA SER A 141 8.35 2.87 17.66
C SER A 141 7.34 3.23 16.56
N PHE A 142 7.31 2.52 15.43
CA PHE A 142 6.37 2.87 14.35
C PHE A 142 6.15 1.77 13.33
N ILE A 143 4.99 1.83 12.68
CA ILE A 143 4.68 1.14 11.43
C ILE A 143 4.59 2.17 10.32
N HIS A 144 5.17 1.84 9.16
CA HIS A 144 4.97 2.55 7.91
C HIS A 144 4.39 1.57 6.87
N HIS A 145 3.23 1.91 6.32
CA HIS A 145 2.56 1.08 5.33
C HIS A 145 2.07 1.92 4.16
N GLU A 146 2.62 1.65 3.01
CA GLU A 146 2.21 2.29 1.77
C GLU A 146 1.12 1.50 1.08
N PHE A 147 0.15 2.18 0.51
CA PHE A 147 -0.92 1.59 -0.27
C PHE A 147 -1.36 2.54 -1.38
N GLN A 148 -1.95 1.97 -2.41
CA GLN A 148 -2.62 2.76 -3.43
C GLN A 148 -4.12 2.51 -3.38
N VAL A 149 -4.87 3.52 -3.74
CA VAL A 149 -6.31 3.45 -3.91
C VAL A 149 -6.61 3.58 -5.39
N ASN A 150 -7.32 2.59 -5.92
CA ASN A 150 -7.81 2.60 -7.28
C ASN A 150 -9.32 2.38 -7.22
N ASN A 151 -10.07 3.35 -7.72
CA ASN A 151 -11.51 3.23 -7.84
C ASN A 151 -11.83 2.23 -8.95
N SER A 152 -11.92 0.96 -8.59
CA SER A 152 -12.14 -0.15 -9.54
C SER A 152 -13.53 -0.16 -10.19
N THR A 153 -14.25 0.96 -10.15
CA THR A 153 -15.56 1.09 -10.82
C THR A 153 -15.48 1.29 -12.33
N SER A 154 -14.28 1.27 -12.89
CA SER A 154 -14.13 1.16 -14.33
C SER A 154 -13.79 -0.31 -14.66
N TYR A 155 -14.81 -1.14 -14.81
CA TYR A 155 -14.74 -2.14 -15.85
C TYR A 155 -14.56 -1.35 -17.15
N ILE A 156 -13.32 -1.07 -17.51
CA ILE A 156 -13.01 -0.99 -18.92
C ILE A 156 -13.21 -2.43 -19.38
N GLN A 157 -14.42 -2.75 -19.78
CA GLN A 157 -14.61 -3.80 -20.75
C GLN A 157 -13.74 -3.33 -21.91
N GLU A 158 -12.53 -3.86 -22.01
CA GLU A 158 -11.80 -3.79 -23.24
C GLU A 158 -12.72 -4.48 -24.25
N ASP A 159 -13.51 -3.68 -24.96
CA ASP A 159 -14.06 -4.12 -26.23
C ASP A 159 -12.83 -4.51 -27.03
N ILE A 160 -12.56 -5.80 -27.08
CA ILE A 160 -11.58 -6.35 -27.98
C ILE A 160 -12.17 -6.07 -29.36
N ASP A 161 -11.83 -4.89 -29.90
CA ASP A 161 -12.07 -4.55 -31.28
C ASP A 161 -11.37 -5.64 -32.10
N THR A 162 -12.13 -6.62 -32.56
CA THR A 162 -11.61 -7.70 -33.37
C THR A 162 -11.35 -7.14 -34.75
N TRP A 163 -10.16 -6.59 -34.92
CA TRP A 163 -9.66 -6.15 -36.21
C TRP A 163 -9.18 -7.34 -37.01
N SER A 164 -9.62 -7.46 -38.22
CA SER A 164 -9.14 -8.49 -39.16
C SER A 164 -8.44 -7.84 -40.35
N PHE A 165 -7.33 -8.44 -40.76
CA PHE A 165 -6.53 -8.01 -41.90
C PHE A 165 -6.54 -9.12 -42.96
N TYR A 166 -7.01 -8.79 -44.15
CA TYR A 166 -6.98 -9.75 -45.24
C TYR A 166 -6.75 -9.07 -46.60
N PRO A 167 -6.18 -9.77 -47.60
CA PRO A 167 -5.58 -11.07 -47.44
C PRO A 167 -4.25 -11.04 -46.73
N ASN A 168 -3.89 -12.16 -46.08
CA ASN A 168 -2.58 -12.29 -45.43
C ASN A 168 -1.91 -13.58 -45.97
N PRO A 169 -0.81 -13.49 -46.75
CA PRO A 169 -0.05 -12.25 -47.11
C PRO A 169 -0.73 -11.38 -48.17
N ALA A 170 -0.61 -10.08 -48.02
CA ALA A 170 -1.10 -9.09 -48.99
C ALA A 170 -0.15 -8.96 -50.15
N LYS A 171 -0.70 -8.86 -51.40
CA LYS A 171 0.12 -8.54 -52.60
C LYS A 171 0.09 -7.08 -52.99
N ASN A 172 -1.13 -6.51 -53.10
CA ASN A 172 -1.30 -5.15 -53.58
C ASN A 172 -2.23 -4.30 -52.71
N GLN A 173 -3.07 -4.91 -51.90
CA GLN A 173 -4.08 -4.23 -51.09
C GLN A 173 -4.34 -5.00 -49.81
N VAL A 174 -4.55 -4.30 -48.72
CA VAL A 174 -4.99 -4.83 -47.42
C VAL A 174 -6.33 -4.19 -47.07
N THR A 175 -7.30 -4.99 -46.72
CA THR A 175 -8.57 -4.52 -46.14
C THR A 175 -8.50 -4.67 -44.62
N ILE A 176 -8.86 -3.61 -43.92
CA ILE A 176 -9.00 -3.58 -42.45
C ILE A 176 -10.47 -3.52 -42.16
N SER A 177 -10.98 -4.48 -41.40
CA SER A 177 -12.34 -4.45 -40.91
C SER A 177 -12.37 -4.63 -39.38
N GLY A 178 -13.16 -3.81 -38.73
CA GLY A 178 -13.37 -3.88 -37.29
C GLY A 178 -14.72 -3.25 -36.94
N VAL A 179 -15.26 -3.59 -35.79
CA VAL A 179 -16.49 -2.98 -35.29
C VAL A 179 -16.07 -1.98 -34.19
N SER A 180 -16.22 -0.70 -34.45
CA SER A 180 -16.12 0.30 -33.39
C SER A 180 -17.52 0.50 -32.82
N ASN A 181 -17.75 0.12 -31.57
CA ASN A 181 -18.94 0.52 -30.84
C ASN A 181 -18.77 1.97 -30.43
N GLY A 182 -19.32 2.87 -31.23
CA GLY A 182 -19.31 4.30 -30.90
C GLY A 182 -20.06 4.55 -29.60
N ILE A 183 -19.38 5.19 -28.68
CA ILE A 183 -19.99 5.74 -27.46
C ILE A 183 -20.88 6.92 -27.89
N THR A 184 -22.18 6.79 -27.67
CA THR A 184 -23.14 7.90 -27.74
C THR A 184 -23.38 8.49 -26.36
#